data_348f0d5ff99c2fb4ee9d32efe8be202c
#
_entry.id   348f0d5ff99c2fb4ee9d32efe8be202c
#
_cell.length_a   1.000
_cell.length_b   1.000
_cell.length_c   1.000
_cell.angle_alpha   90.00
_cell.angle_beta   90.00
_cell.angle_gamma   90.00
#
_symmetry.space_group_name_H-M   'P 1'
#
loop_
_entity.id
_entity.type
_entity.pdbx_description
1 polymer ?
#
loop_
_entity_poly.entity_id
_entity_poly.type
_entity_poly.pdbx_seq_one_letter_code
_entity_poly.pdbx_strand_id
1 'polypeptide(L)'
;REKLATFFNCPRPDHVVFTANSTEALNMAICGLLDPGDHVIATDLEHNSVLRPLYRLEAERSVSLSFVPADRQGRIDYGEFERLIRPETRAIICTHASNLTGNAVDIGRVGAIAHAHGLIFLVDASQTAGVLPIDMVAQQIDLLCFTGHKSLMGPQGTGGLCLREGITLRPWKVGGTGVQTYNPAQPEQLPTRLEAGTLNGHGIAGLSAALDYIRTVGMETIREKEEALMRRFYEGVSAIPGVTVYGDFTAPRTAVVALNIRDYDSGEVSDALAQDYGIATRPGAHCAPRMHRALGTERQGAVRFSFGWFNTEAEIDTAIRAVKELAE
;
A
#
# COMPACT_ATOMS: atom_id res chain seq x y z
N ARG A 1 -17.13 -5.15 10.04
CA ARG A 1 -16.33 -4.18 10.81
C ARG A 1 -15.61 -4.83 11.97
N GLU A 2 -16.28 -5.60 12.81
CA GLU A 2 -15.68 -6.31 13.96
C GLU A 2 -14.50 -7.17 13.54
N LYS A 3 -14.61 -7.92 12.43
CA LYS A 3 -13.52 -8.74 11.91
C LYS A 3 -12.31 -7.91 11.49
N LEU A 4 -12.52 -6.79 10.81
CA LEU A 4 -11.43 -5.87 10.42
C LEU A 4 -10.83 -5.18 11.64
N ALA A 5 -11.65 -4.75 12.59
CA ALA A 5 -11.15 -4.17 13.84
C ALA A 5 -10.26 -5.16 14.60
N THR A 6 -10.69 -6.43 14.70
CA THR A 6 -9.88 -7.49 15.30
C THR A 6 -8.62 -7.77 14.50
N PHE A 7 -8.72 -7.78 13.16
CA PHE A 7 -7.61 -8.10 12.26
C PHE A 7 -6.47 -7.09 12.32
N PHE A 8 -6.79 -5.80 12.50
CA PHE A 8 -5.81 -4.71 12.58
C PHE A 8 -5.57 -4.20 14.02
N ASN A 9 -6.16 -4.83 15.02
CA ASN A 9 -6.19 -4.34 16.40
C ASN A 9 -6.67 -2.87 16.48
N CYS A 10 -7.72 -2.54 15.71
CA CYS A 10 -8.42 -1.27 15.80
C CYS A 10 -9.37 -1.34 17.01
N PRO A 11 -9.24 -0.45 18.01
CA PRO A 11 -9.97 -0.60 19.27
C PRO A 11 -11.51 -0.57 19.15
N ARG A 12 -12.02 0.07 18.09
CA ARG A 12 -13.44 0.32 17.92
C ARG A 12 -13.93 -0.10 16.53
N PRO A 13 -14.88 -1.06 16.42
CA PRO A 13 -15.45 -1.45 15.13
C PRO A 13 -16.16 -0.32 14.37
N ASP A 14 -16.76 0.64 15.07
CA ASP A 14 -17.39 1.82 14.46
C ASP A 14 -16.39 2.83 13.90
N HIS A 15 -15.10 2.69 14.22
CA HIS A 15 -13.99 3.43 13.61
C HIS A 15 -13.41 2.76 12.34
N VAL A 16 -13.99 1.64 11.92
CA VAL A 16 -13.69 1.03 10.60
C VAL A 16 -14.68 1.60 9.58
N VAL A 17 -14.21 2.37 8.62
CA VAL A 17 -14.98 3.02 7.56
C VAL A 17 -14.76 2.26 6.25
N PHE A 18 -15.83 1.86 5.58
CA PHE A 18 -15.74 1.20 4.27
C PHE A 18 -15.58 2.20 3.13
N THR A 19 -14.75 1.83 2.18
CA THR A 19 -14.53 2.54 0.92
C THR A 19 -14.52 1.56 -0.25
N ALA A 20 -14.55 2.06 -1.48
CA ALA A 20 -14.45 1.21 -2.66
C ALA A 20 -13.03 0.62 -2.86
N ASN A 21 -12.01 1.25 -2.31
CA ASN A 21 -10.60 0.84 -2.38
C ASN A 21 -9.74 1.75 -1.50
N SER A 22 -8.44 1.42 -1.39
CA SER A 22 -7.50 2.25 -0.63
C SER A 22 -7.30 3.66 -1.20
N THR A 23 -7.48 3.86 -2.51
CA THR A 23 -7.37 5.21 -3.11
C THR A 23 -8.44 6.13 -2.55
N GLU A 24 -9.69 5.66 -2.42
CA GLU A 24 -10.76 6.42 -1.78
C GLU A 24 -10.47 6.64 -0.29
N ALA A 25 -10.00 5.63 0.42
CA ALA A 25 -9.61 5.73 1.84
C ALA A 25 -8.51 6.78 2.05
N LEU A 26 -7.47 6.77 1.21
CA LEU A 26 -6.36 7.72 1.26
C LEU A 26 -6.81 9.14 0.95
N ASN A 27 -7.66 9.35 -0.06
CA ASN A 27 -8.25 10.66 -0.33
C ASN A 27 -9.07 11.17 0.87
N MET A 28 -9.89 10.29 1.46
CA MET A 28 -10.69 10.61 2.64
C MET A 28 -9.81 11.01 3.82
N ALA A 29 -8.77 10.23 4.11
CA ALA A 29 -7.84 10.49 5.21
C ALA A 29 -7.02 11.78 4.97
N ILE A 30 -6.36 11.91 3.82
CA ILE A 30 -5.47 13.02 3.49
C ILE A 30 -6.25 14.34 3.39
N CYS A 31 -7.35 14.37 2.61
CA CYS A 31 -8.13 15.59 2.43
C CYS A 31 -8.96 15.97 3.66
N GLY A 32 -9.35 14.97 4.47
CA GLY A 32 -10.09 15.16 5.71
C GLY A 32 -9.23 15.62 6.88
N LEU A 33 -7.93 15.26 6.87
CA LEU A 33 -6.99 15.57 7.95
C LEU A 33 -6.33 16.95 7.80
N LEU A 34 -5.85 17.27 6.58
CA LEU A 34 -4.92 18.38 6.35
C LEU A 34 -5.63 19.73 6.18
N ASP A 35 -5.09 20.74 6.83
CA ASP A 35 -5.50 22.14 6.74
C ASP A 35 -4.52 22.97 5.89
N PRO A 36 -4.95 24.15 5.39
CA PRO A 36 -4.05 25.05 4.72
C PRO A 36 -2.85 25.45 5.57
N GLY A 37 -1.65 25.34 5.00
CA GLY A 37 -0.40 25.64 5.68
C GLY A 37 0.24 24.48 6.45
N ASP A 38 -0.44 23.33 6.56
CA ASP A 38 0.16 22.13 7.15
C ASP A 38 1.36 21.65 6.34
N HIS A 39 2.30 21.03 7.03
CA HIS A 39 3.41 20.30 6.43
C HIS A 39 3.22 18.79 6.63
N VAL A 40 3.54 18.02 5.59
CA VAL A 40 3.47 16.56 5.58
C VAL A 40 4.80 15.96 5.17
N ILE A 41 5.20 14.92 5.89
CA ILE A 41 6.35 14.09 5.52
C ILE A 41 5.80 12.79 4.92
N ALA A 42 6.24 12.44 3.71
CA ALA A 42 5.97 11.17 3.05
C ALA A 42 7.28 10.52 2.61
N THR A 43 7.23 9.44 1.81
CA THR A 43 8.45 8.74 1.35
C THR A 43 8.53 8.66 -0.17
N ASP A 44 9.71 8.32 -0.69
CA ASP A 44 9.88 8.01 -2.11
C ASP A 44 9.23 6.67 -2.52
N LEU A 45 8.78 5.88 -1.55
CA LEU A 45 8.12 4.59 -1.78
C LEU A 45 6.62 4.73 -2.12
N GLU A 46 6.05 5.93 -2.00
CA GLU A 46 4.61 6.15 -2.07
C GLU A 46 4.02 5.86 -3.45
N HIS A 47 2.83 5.23 -3.42
CA HIS A 47 1.98 5.09 -4.60
C HIS A 47 1.31 6.41 -4.97
N ASN A 48 0.92 6.58 -6.24
CA ASN A 48 0.17 7.75 -6.71
C ASN A 48 -1.13 8.03 -5.94
N SER A 49 -1.70 7.02 -5.26
CA SER A 49 -2.89 7.21 -4.41
C SER A 49 -2.61 8.05 -3.16
N VAL A 50 -1.34 8.16 -2.76
CA VAL A 50 -0.85 9.09 -1.72
C VAL A 50 -0.34 10.38 -2.38
N LEU A 51 0.52 10.26 -3.40
CA LEU A 51 1.20 11.40 -4.01
C LEU A 51 0.24 12.40 -4.64
N ARG A 52 -0.74 11.93 -5.42
CA ARG A 52 -1.66 12.82 -6.14
C ARG A 52 -2.57 13.64 -5.22
N PRO A 53 -3.20 13.08 -4.18
CA PRO A 53 -3.90 13.88 -3.19
C PRO A 53 -3.01 14.91 -2.49
N LEU A 54 -1.76 14.53 -2.15
CA LEU A 54 -0.80 15.47 -1.54
C LEU A 54 -0.43 16.61 -2.50
N TYR A 55 -0.04 16.33 -3.74
CA TYR A 55 0.26 17.37 -4.74
C TYR A 55 -0.94 18.27 -5.04
N ARG A 56 -2.15 17.70 -5.02
CA ARG A 56 -3.38 18.50 -5.14
C ARG A 56 -3.51 19.47 -3.96
N LEU A 57 -3.31 19.05 -2.73
CA LEU A 57 -3.41 19.92 -1.57
C LEU A 57 -2.27 20.94 -1.50
N GLU A 58 -1.08 20.58 -1.98
CA GLU A 58 0.03 21.52 -2.17
C GLU A 58 -0.38 22.67 -3.09
N ALA A 59 -0.97 22.34 -4.25
CA ALA A 59 -1.41 23.33 -5.23
C ALA A 59 -2.66 24.15 -4.79
N GLU A 60 -3.64 23.50 -4.14
CA GLU A 60 -4.94 24.11 -3.85
C GLU A 60 -5.03 24.74 -2.44
N ARG A 61 -4.22 24.26 -1.47
CA ARG A 61 -4.34 24.63 -0.05
C ARG A 61 -3.03 25.05 0.62
N SER A 62 -1.96 25.24 -0.15
CA SER A 62 -0.65 25.61 0.39
C SER A 62 -0.11 24.62 1.44
N VAL A 63 -0.48 23.34 1.33
CA VAL A 63 0.16 22.28 2.12
C VAL A 63 1.59 22.13 1.61
N SER A 64 2.56 22.02 2.51
CA SER A 64 3.96 21.80 2.14
C SER A 64 4.34 20.33 2.30
N LEU A 65 5.19 19.82 1.41
CA LEU A 65 5.57 18.41 1.35
C LEU A 65 7.07 18.23 1.51
N SER A 66 7.46 17.24 2.31
CA SER A 66 8.83 16.71 2.34
C SER A 66 8.78 15.21 2.11
N PHE A 67 9.84 14.67 1.50
CA PHE A 67 9.91 13.25 1.20
C PHE A 67 11.21 12.66 1.73
N VAL A 68 11.10 11.58 2.48
CA VAL A 68 12.23 10.75 2.89
C VAL A 68 12.76 10.05 1.65
N PRO A 69 14.02 10.27 1.25
CA PRO A 69 14.56 9.71 0.03
C PRO A 69 14.81 8.21 0.16
N ALA A 70 14.64 7.49 -0.95
CA ALA A 70 15.07 6.11 -1.08
C ALA A 70 16.41 6.01 -1.84
N ASP A 71 17.21 5.02 -1.47
CA ASP A 71 18.41 4.67 -2.23
C ASP A 71 18.09 3.80 -3.47
N ARG A 72 19.12 3.41 -4.22
CA ARG A 72 18.98 2.57 -5.41
C ARG A 72 18.52 1.13 -5.14
N GLN A 73 18.43 0.73 -3.87
CA GLN A 73 17.85 -0.54 -3.44
C GLN A 73 16.45 -0.36 -2.84
N GLY A 74 15.91 0.86 -2.88
CA GLY A 74 14.59 1.19 -2.30
C GLY A 74 14.58 1.21 -0.78
N ARG A 75 15.73 1.39 -0.11
CA ARG A 75 15.85 1.55 1.34
C ARG A 75 15.74 3.01 1.72
N ILE A 76 15.19 3.28 2.90
CA ILE A 76 15.08 4.63 3.48
C ILE A 76 15.89 4.74 4.77
N ASP A 77 16.41 5.94 5.06
CA ASP A 77 17.00 6.25 6.37
C ASP A 77 15.89 6.79 7.30
N TYR A 78 15.62 6.06 8.38
CA TYR A 78 14.61 6.47 9.35
C TYR A 78 14.97 7.77 10.09
N GLY A 79 16.24 8.13 10.19
CA GLY A 79 16.67 9.41 10.77
C GLY A 79 16.24 10.63 9.93
N GLU A 80 15.93 10.43 8.65
CA GLU A 80 15.42 11.51 7.80
C GLU A 80 14.02 11.96 8.20
N PHE A 81 13.17 11.07 8.75
CA PHE A 81 11.88 11.50 9.27
C PHE A 81 12.03 12.62 10.30
N GLU A 82 12.90 12.44 11.29
CA GLU A 82 13.13 13.45 12.34
C GLU A 82 13.76 14.74 11.77
N ARG A 83 14.70 14.63 10.82
CA ARG A 83 15.34 15.80 10.19
C ARG A 83 14.37 16.67 9.39
N LEU A 84 13.30 16.07 8.86
CA LEU A 84 12.31 16.76 8.04
C LEU A 84 11.18 17.39 8.87
N ILE A 85 11.09 17.11 10.19
CA ILE A 85 10.06 17.66 11.06
C ILE A 85 10.26 19.18 11.21
N ARG A 86 9.16 19.91 11.09
CA ARG A 86 9.07 21.38 11.25
C ARG A 86 7.94 21.72 12.21
N PRO A 87 7.86 22.96 12.71
CA PRO A 87 6.75 23.38 13.58
C PRO A 87 5.36 23.17 12.96
N GLU A 88 5.25 23.30 11.64
CA GLU A 88 4.01 23.14 10.89
C GLU A 88 3.73 21.68 10.49
N THR A 89 4.60 20.73 10.84
CA THR A 89 4.41 19.33 10.50
C THR A 89 3.18 18.79 11.21
N ARG A 90 2.21 18.32 10.42
CA ARG A 90 0.93 17.78 10.89
C ARG A 90 0.93 16.27 10.93
N ALA A 91 1.53 15.65 9.92
CA ALA A 91 1.44 14.20 9.76
C ALA A 91 2.68 13.60 9.07
N ILE A 92 2.91 12.32 9.36
CA ILE A 92 3.75 11.42 8.56
C ILE A 92 2.82 10.45 7.84
N ILE A 93 3.02 10.31 6.53
CA ILE A 93 2.27 9.39 5.66
C ILE A 93 3.27 8.41 5.05
N CYS A 94 3.07 7.12 5.27
CA CYS A 94 4.00 6.10 4.82
C CYS A 94 3.30 4.87 4.28
N THR A 95 3.72 4.40 3.10
CA THR A 95 3.35 3.05 2.66
C THR A 95 4.05 2.00 3.53
N HIS A 96 3.34 0.94 3.92
CA HIS A 96 3.94 -0.15 4.70
C HIS A 96 4.88 -1.02 3.84
N ALA A 97 4.65 -1.10 2.53
CA ALA A 97 5.60 -1.71 1.60
C ALA A 97 5.48 -1.10 0.21
N SER A 98 6.63 -0.97 -0.48
CA SER A 98 6.68 -0.52 -1.86
C SER A 98 5.96 -1.52 -2.78
N ASN A 99 5.04 -1.02 -3.58
CA ASN A 99 4.36 -1.83 -4.61
C ASN A 99 5.26 -2.19 -5.81
N LEU A 100 6.46 -1.62 -5.88
CA LEU A 100 7.43 -1.87 -6.94
C LEU A 100 8.55 -2.80 -6.46
N THR A 101 9.28 -2.41 -5.40
CA THR A 101 10.41 -3.19 -4.90
C THR A 101 10.02 -4.28 -3.91
N GLY A 102 8.85 -4.19 -3.32
CA GLY A 102 8.42 -5.09 -2.25
C GLY A 102 9.00 -4.77 -0.86
N ASN A 103 10.00 -3.89 -0.77
CA ASN A 103 10.62 -3.53 0.51
C ASN A 103 9.58 -3.06 1.52
N ALA A 104 9.56 -3.68 2.69
CA ALA A 104 8.70 -3.24 3.79
C ALA A 104 9.39 -2.17 4.63
N VAL A 105 8.58 -1.26 5.16
CA VAL A 105 9.00 -0.22 6.09
C VAL A 105 8.67 -0.68 7.51
N ASP A 106 9.57 -0.46 8.44
CA ASP A 106 9.30 -0.63 9.88
C ASP A 106 8.34 0.49 10.35
N ILE A 107 7.05 0.24 10.15
CA ILE A 107 5.98 1.19 10.51
C ILE A 107 5.86 1.41 12.02
N GLY A 108 6.31 0.44 12.84
CA GLY A 108 6.38 0.62 14.28
C GLY A 108 7.41 1.69 14.67
N ARG A 109 8.57 1.68 14.01
CA ARG A 109 9.59 2.72 14.22
C ARG A 109 9.12 4.09 13.74
N VAL A 110 8.45 4.16 12.57
CA VAL A 110 7.90 5.43 12.05
C VAL A 110 6.78 5.95 12.96
N GLY A 111 5.89 5.07 13.46
CA GLY A 111 4.84 5.43 14.40
C GLY A 111 5.39 5.99 15.69
N ALA A 112 6.45 5.38 16.24
CA ALA A 112 7.12 5.88 17.44
C ALA A 112 7.73 7.29 17.22
N ILE A 113 8.36 7.53 16.06
CA ILE A 113 8.87 8.85 15.68
C ILE A 113 7.71 9.86 15.59
N ALA A 114 6.63 9.53 14.90
CA ALA A 114 5.48 10.41 14.75
C ALA A 114 4.89 10.81 16.11
N HIS A 115 4.63 9.84 16.98
CA HIS A 115 4.02 10.09 18.28
C HIS A 115 4.96 10.81 19.26
N ALA A 116 6.26 10.58 19.19
CA ALA A 116 7.24 11.34 19.99
C ALA A 116 7.21 12.86 19.70
N HIS A 117 6.77 13.23 18.48
CA HIS A 117 6.64 14.61 18.05
C HIS A 117 5.18 15.12 17.99
N GLY A 118 4.21 14.35 18.49
CA GLY A 118 2.78 14.71 18.47
C GLY A 118 2.15 14.77 17.09
N LEU A 119 2.73 14.05 16.12
CA LEU A 119 2.26 13.99 14.72
C LEU A 119 1.27 12.86 14.52
N ILE A 120 0.39 13.02 13.53
CA ILE A 120 -0.52 11.96 13.08
C ILE A 120 0.24 11.01 12.16
N PHE A 121 0.10 9.71 12.39
CA PHE A 121 0.69 8.68 11.55
C PHE A 121 -0.36 7.97 10.69
N LEU A 122 -0.25 8.11 9.37
CA LEU A 122 -1.10 7.47 8.37
C LEU A 122 -0.31 6.41 7.61
N VAL A 123 -0.87 5.20 7.55
CA VAL A 123 -0.26 4.06 6.85
C VAL A 123 -1.10 3.65 5.66
N ASP A 124 -0.48 3.56 4.47
CA ASP A 124 -1.02 2.84 3.32
C ASP A 124 -0.62 1.36 3.40
N ALA A 125 -1.56 0.53 3.80
CA ALA A 125 -1.39 -0.92 3.92
C ALA A 125 -1.83 -1.70 2.67
N SER A 126 -1.96 -1.06 1.52
CA SER A 126 -2.49 -1.69 0.30
C SER A 126 -1.71 -2.92 -0.17
N GLN A 127 -0.42 -3.02 0.16
CA GLN A 127 0.43 -4.15 -0.23
C GLN A 127 0.59 -5.19 0.88
N THR A 128 0.21 -4.87 2.10
CA THR A 128 0.60 -5.63 3.29
C THR A 128 -0.57 -6.17 4.10
N ALA A 129 -1.76 -5.53 4.00
CA ALA A 129 -2.96 -6.02 4.64
C ALA A 129 -3.30 -7.45 4.13
N GLY A 130 -3.21 -8.43 5.03
CA GLY A 130 -3.44 -9.85 4.73
C GLY A 130 -2.17 -10.71 4.64
N VAL A 131 -0.97 -10.11 4.59
CA VAL A 131 0.30 -10.87 4.49
C VAL A 131 1.37 -10.43 5.48
N LEU A 132 1.37 -9.18 5.92
CA LEU A 132 2.25 -8.74 7.01
C LEU A 132 1.42 -8.35 8.23
N PRO A 133 1.93 -8.59 9.45
CA PRO A 133 1.22 -8.22 10.67
C PRO A 133 1.08 -6.70 10.79
N ILE A 134 -0.13 -6.24 11.07
CA ILE A 134 -0.44 -4.84 11.34
C ILE A 134 -1.23 -4.78 12.63
N ASP A 135 -0.69 -4.07 13.60
CA ASP A 135 -1.32 -3.80 14.90
C ASP A 135 -1.33 -2.29 15.13
N MET A 136 -2.52 -1.69 14.98
CA MET A 136 -2.65 -0.23 15.06
C MET A 136 -2.21 0.33 16.43
N VAL A 137 -2.42 -0.44 17.51
CA VAL A 137 -2.07 -0.01 18.86
C VAL A 137 -0.56 -0.12 19.08
N ALA A 138 0.00 -1.31 18.83
CA ALA A 138 1.43 -1.56 19.07
C ALA A 138 2.34 -0.75 18.14
N GLN A 139 1.93 -0.50 16.91
CA GLN A 139 2.67 0.26 15.90
C GLN A 139 2.31 1.76 15.88
N GLN A 140 1.45 2.21 16.81
CA GLN A 140 1.06 3.61 16.98
C GLN A 140 0.50 4.24 15.69
N ILE A 141 -0.37 3.50 14.99
CA ILE A 141 -1.00 3.94 13.76
C ILE A 141 -2.29 4.72 14.08
N ASP A 142 -2.40 5.93 13.57
CA ASP A 142 -3.60 6.76 13.75
C ASP A 142 -4.64 6.55 12.67
N LEU A 143 -4.18 6.37 11.43
CA LEU A 143 -5.00 6.16 10.25
C LEU A 143 -4.41 5.02 9.42
N LEU A 144 -5.18 3.96 9.19
CA LEU A 144 -4.77 2.80 8.39
C LEU A 144 -5.68 2.67 7.18
N CYS A 145 -5.13 2.84 5.98
CA CYS A 145 -5.85 2.66 4.72
C CYS A 145 -5.52 1.30 4.10
N PHE A 146 -6.54 0.57 3.62
CA PHE A 146 -6.38 -0.75 3.02
C PHE A 146 -7.30 -0.97 1.83
N THR A 147 -6.98 -1.97 1.01
CA THR A 147 -7.83 -2.44 -0.09
C THR A 147 -8.17 -3.92 0.08
N GLY A 148 -9.41 -4.30 -0.24
CA GLY A 148 -9.86 -5.66 -0.01
C GLY A 148 -9.45 -6.67 -1.08
N HIS A 149 -9.19 -6.21 -2.32
CA HIS A 149 -8.99 -7.09 -3.49
C HIS A 149 -7.55 -7.55 -3.73
N LYS A 150 -6.61 -7.22 -2.84
CA LYS A 150 -5.22 -7.72 -2.90
C LYS A 150 -5.05 -8.87 -1.91
N SER A 151 -4.07 -8.80 -1.04
CA SER A 151 -3.74 -9.89 -0.11
C SER A 151 -4.81 -10.14 0.96
N LEU A 152 -5.80 -9.27 1.13
CA LEU A 152 -7.03 -9.59 1.89
C LEU A 152 -7.97 -10.55 1.14
N MET A 153 -7.68 -10.91 -0.11
CA MET A 153 -8.41 -11.90 -0.92
C MET A 153 -9.92 -11.62 -1.12
N GLY A 154 -10.35 -10.39 -0.85
CA GLY A 154 -11.73 -9.96 -1.02
C GLY A 154 -12.03 -9.49 -2.45
N PRO A 155 -13.30 -9.19 -2.77
CA PRO A 155 -13.69 -8.70 -4.08
C PRO A 155 -13.16 -7.29 -4.37
N GLN A 156 -13.06 -6.95 -5.66
CA GLN A 156 -12.89 -5.57 -6.11
C GLN A 156 -14.06 -4.69 -5.62
N GLY A 157 -13.82 -3.39 -5.50
CA GLY A 157 -14.82 -2.46 -4.96
C GLY A 157 -14.96 -2.56 -3.43
N THR A 158 -13.93 -3.06 -2.74
CA THR A 158 -13.83 -3.10 -1.28
C THR A 158 -12.50 -2.54 -0.80
N GLY A 159 -12.56 -1.81 0.28
CA GLY A 159 -11.44 -1.22 0.99
C GLY A 159 -11.94 -0.53 2.24
N GLY A 160 -11.06 0.17 2.92
CA GLY A 160 -11.45 0.88 4.12
C GLY A 160 -10.34 1.70 4.75
N LEU A 161 -10.78 2.42 5.76
CA LEU A 161 -10.00 3.25 6.64
C LEU A 161 -10.32 2.86 8.08
N CYS A 162 -9.29 2.57 8.87
CA CYS A 162 -9.42 2.46 10.32
C CYS A 162 -8.84 3.72 10.97
N LEU A 163 -9.56 4.27 11.96
CA LEU A 163 -9.18 5.47 12.68
C LEU A 163 -8.91 5.16 14.16
N ARG A 164 -7.81 5.69 14.70
CA ARG A 164 -7.59 5.72 16.15
C ARG A 164 -8.64 6.63 16.82
N GLU A 165 -9.03 6.28 18.03
CA GLU A 165 -9.91 7.13 18.85
C GLU A 165 -9.30 8.53 19.06
N GLY A 166 -10.15 9.55 18.99
CA GLY A 166 -9.75 10.96 19.09
C GLY A 166 -9.35 11.59 17.74
N ILE A 167 -9.17 10.83 16.68
CA ILE A 167 -8.93 11.39 15.35
C ILE A 167 -10.26 11.78 14.71
N THR A 168 -10.33 13.01 14.26
CA THR A 168 -11.48 13.55 13.53
C THR A 168 -11.08 13.94 12.11
N LEU A 169 -11.85 13.45 11.13
CA LEU A 169 -11.66 13.80 9.72
C LEU A 169 -12.86 14.62 9.22
N ARG A 170 -12.62 15.62 8.40
CA ARG A 170 -13.69 16.26 7.62
C ARG A 170 -14.23 15.27 6.59
N PRO A 171 -15.57 15.20 6.39
CA PRO A 171 -16.12 14.39 5.32
C PRO A 171 -15.56 14.82 3.96
N TRP A 172 -14.97 13.86 3.23
CA TRP A 172 -14.52 14.10 1.85
C TRP A 172 -15.68 14.00 0.85
N LYS A 173 -16.63 13.13 1.14
CA LYS A 173 -17.87 12.92 0.38
C LYS A 173 -19.06 13.12 1.33
N VAL A 174 -20.05 13.86 0.89
CA VAL A 174 -21.27 14.12 1.65
C VAL A 174 -22.49 13.66 0.85
N GLY A 175 -23.57 13.30 1.53
CA GLY A 175 -24.81 12.84 0.88
C GLY A 175 -25.68 11.98 1.76
N GLY A 176 -26.53 11.18 1.15
CA GLY A 176 -27.46 10.33 1.86
C GLY A 176 -26.76 9.30 2.75
N THR A 177 -27.18 9.22 4.02
CA THR A 177 -26.64 8.32 5.03
C THR A 177 -27.70 7.39 5.64
N GLY A 178 -28.98 7.61 5.29
CA GLY A 178 -30.12 6.89 5.86
C GLY A 178 -30.52 7.35 7.26
N VAL A 179 -29.84 8.32 7.87
CA VAL A 179 -30.12 8.87 9.20
C VAL A 179 -30.13 10.39 9.18
N GLN A 180 -30.77 11.01 10.21
CA GLN A 180 -30.80 12.47 10.41
C GLN A 180 -31.27 13.25 9.16
N THR A 181 -32.30 12.77 8.46
CA THR A 181 -32.75 13.26 7.15
C THR A 181 -33.02 14.78 7.11
N TYR A 182 -33.48 15.39 8.19
CA TYR A 182 -33.80 16.81 8.29
C TYR A 182 -32.60 17.68 8.73
N ASN A 183 -31.45 17.07 9.07
CA ASN A 183 -30.25 17.82 9.38
C ASN A 183 -29.55 18.17 8.06
N PRO A 184 -29.29 19.48 7.76
CA PRO A 184 -28.59 19.87 6.54
C PRO A 184 -27.08 19.49 6.55
N ALA A 185 -26.52 19.21 7.72
CA ALA A 185 -25.12 18.81 7.84
C ALA A 185 -24.97 17.28 7.76
N GLN A 186 -23.79 16.84 7.34
CA GLN A 186 -23.40 15.43 7.41
C GLN A 186 -23.36 14.98 8.89
N PRO A 187 -23.88 13.78 9.24
CA PRO A 187 -23.82 13.26 10.61
C PRO A 187 -22.40 13.26 11.18
N GLU A 188 -22.27 13.47 12.48
CA GLU A 188 -20.96 13.54 13.14
C GLU A 188 -20.44 12.18 13.59
N GLN A 189 -21.33 11.21 13.81
CA GLN A 189 -20.96 9.88 14.32
C GLN A 189 -20.27 9.03 13.24
N LEU A 190 -19.18 8.38 13.62
CA LEU A 190 -18.58 7.31 12.84
C LEU A 190 -19.46 6.05 12.90
N PRO A 191 -19.48 5.25 11.85
CA PRO A 191 -18.81 5.45 10.57
C PRO A 191 -19.60 6.34 9.59
N THR A 192 -20.84 6.70 9.93
CA THR A 192 -21.81 7.41 9.07
C THR A 192 -21.28 8.74 8.55
N ARG A 193 -20.49 9.45 9.37
CA ARG A 193 -19.83 10.69 8.99
C ARG A 193 -19.04 10.59 7.69
N LEU A 194 -18.40 9.46 7.46
CA LEU A 194 -17.48 9.24 6.34
C LEU A 194 -18.05 8.30 5.27
N GLU A 195 -19.23 7.70 5.51
CA GLU A 195 -19.88 6.76 4.59
C GLU A 195 -21.16 7.37 4.00
N ALA A 196 -21.01 8.18 2.95
CA ALA A 196 -22.15 8.69 2.20
C ALA A 196 -22.47 7.79 0.99
N GLY A 197 -23.77 7.50 0.81
CA GLY A 197 -24.28 6.64 -0.26
C GLY A 197 -24.38 5.17 0.17
N THR A 198 -25.08 4.37 -0.63
CA THR A 198 -25.24 2.92 -0.39
C THR A 198 -23.90 2.21 -0.56
N LEU A 199 -23.47 1.52 0.47
CA LEU A 199 -22.25 0.74 0.47
C LEU A 199 -22.36 -0.51 -0.41
N ASN A 200 -21.20 -1.02 -0.87
CA ASN A 200 -21.10 -2.29 -1.60
C ASN A 200 -21.32 -3.49 -0.64
N GLY A 201 -22.57 -3.74 -0.25
CA GLY A 201 -22.92 -4.78 0.71
C GLY A 201 -22.47 -6.19 0.26
N HIS A 202 -22.59 -6.51 -1.03
CA HIS A 202 -22.15 -7.79 -1.58
C HIS A 202 -20.62 -7.96 -1.47
N GLY A 203 -19.88 -6.93 -1.86
CA GLY A 203 -18.42 -6.93 -1.74
C GLY A 203 -17.96 -7.02 -0.29
N ILE A 204 -18.61 -6.30 0.63
CA ILE A 204 -18.30 -6.33 2.07
C ILE A 204 -18.56 -7.73 2.64
N ALA A 205 -19.63 -8.41 2.23
CA ALA A 205 -19.89 -9.79 2.62
C ALA A 205 -18.79 -10.75 2.11
N GLY A 206 -18.35 -10.57 0.85
CA GLY A 206 -17.22 -11.31 0.27
C GLY A 206 -15.90 -11.06 1.02
N LEU A 207 -15.61 -9.79 1.37
CA LEU A 207 -14.44 -9.45 2.19
C LEU A 207 -14.50 -10.09 3.58
N SER A 208 -15.70 -10.15 4.18
CA SER A 208 -15.91 -10.83 5.46
C SER A 208 -15.57 -12.33 5.37
N ALA A 209 -16.00 -13.01 4.29
CA ALA A 209 -15.65 -14.40 4.05
C ALA A 209 -14.15 -14.61 3.79
N ALA A 210 -13.51 -13.68 3.07
CA ALA A 210 -12.07 -13.72 2.84
C ALA A 210 -11.25 -13.60 4.14
N LEU A 211 -11.68 -12.74 5.07
CA LEU A 211 -11.06 -12.65 6.40
C LEU A 211 -11.20 -13.96 7.20
N ASP A 212 -12.36 -14.65 7.11
CA ASP A 212 -12.50 -15.97 7.71
C ASP A 212 -11.58 -17.01 7.09
N TYR A 213 -11.41 -16.97 5.78
CA TYR A 213 -10.47 -17.83 5.07
C TYR A 213 -9.02 -17.60 5.53
N ILE A 214 -8.56 -16.33 5.55
CA ILE A 214 -7.23 -15.98 6.03
C ILE A 214 -7.02 -16.44 7.48
N ARG A 215 -8.02 -16.26 8.34
CA ARG A 215 -7.97 -16.73 9.74
C ARG A 215 -7.87 -18.25 9.83
N THR A 216 -8.55 -18.98 8.95
CA THR A 216 -8.54 -20.45 8.94
C THR A 216 -7.23 -21.02 8.44
N VAL A 217 -6.68 -20.44 7.38
CA VAL A 217 -5.38 -20.85 6.80
C VAL A 217 -4.22 -20.41 7.69
N GLY A 218 -4.32 -19.21 8.27
CA GLY A 218 -3.26 -18.52 8.98
C GLY A 218 -2.50 -17.56 8.08
N MET A 219 -2.47 -16.28 8.46
CA MET A 219 -1.74 -15.23 7.72
C MET A 219 -0.24 -15.56 7.58
N GLU A 220 0.36 -16.12 8.62
CA GLU A 220 1.77 -16.53 8.61
C GLU A 220 2.03 -17.62 7.57
N THR A 221 1.18 -18.64 7.50
CA THR A 221 1.27 -19.73 6.49
C THR A 221 1.18 -19.17 5.07
N ILE A 222 0.27 -18.20 4.85
CA ILE A 222 0.15 -17.51 3.56
C ILE A 222 1.45 -16.77 3.24
N ARG A 223 1.94 -15.97 4.18
CA ARG A 223 3.17 -15.19 4.04
C ARG A 223 4.39 -16.06 3.74
N GLU A 224 4.58 -17.13 4.51
CA GLU A 224 5.71 -18.04 4.34
C GLU A 224 5.72 -18.70 2.95
N LYS A 225 4.55 -19.12 2.46
CA LYS A 225 4.44 -19.68 1.11
C LYS A 225 4.77 -18.65 0.04
N GLU A 226 4.17 -17.45 0.13
CA GLU A 226 4.42 -16.38 -0.83
C GLU A 226 5.89 -15.96 -0.85
N GLU A 227 6.52 -15.86 0.33
CA GLU A 227 7.94 -15.56 0.47
C GLU A 227 8.83 -16.68 -0.12
N ALA A 228 8.51 -17.93 0.11
CA ALA A 228 9.25 -19.07 -0.46
C ALA A 228 9.20 -19.05 -2.00
N LEU A 229 8.03 -18.82 -2.60
CA LEU A 229 7.86 -18.69 -4.05
C LEU A 229 8.66 -17.50 -4.61
N MET A 230 8.59 -16.36 -3.95
CA MET A 230 9.35 -15.17 -4.32
C MET A 230 10.87 -15.39 -4.24
N ARG A 231 11.37 -16.01 -3.17
CA ARG A 231 12.79 -16.32 -3.01
C ARG A 231 13.28 -17.28 -4.10
N ARG A 232 12.52 -18.35 -4.39
CA ARG A 232 12.82 -19.29 -5.48
C ARG A 232 12.97 -18.55 -6.81
N PHE A 233 12.03 -17.66 -7.13
CA PHE A 233 12.12 -16.84 -8.34
C PHE A 233 13.35 -15.93 -8.33
N TYR A 234 13.54 -15.16 -7.26
CA TYR A 234 14.69 -14.25 -7.12
C TYR A 234 16.03 -14.97 -7.30
N GLU A 235 16.23 -16.08 -6.61
CA GLU A 235 17.45 -16.90 -6.71
C GLU A 235 17.66 -17.43 -8.13
N GLY A 236 16.58 -17.81 -8.80
CA GLY A 236 16.65 -18.32 -10.16
C GLY A 236 16.97 -17.26 -11.22
N VAL A 237 16.59 -15.99 -11.00
CA VAL A 237 16.79 -14.93 -12.01
C VAL A 237 17.93 -13.98 -11.70
N SER A 238 18.33 -13.82 -10.45
CA SER A 238 19.32 -12.80 -10.04
C SER A 238 20.73 -13.04 -10.59
N ALA A 239 21.07 -14.29 -10.94
CA ALA A 239 22.35 -14.67 -11.51
C ALA A 239 22.35 -14.72 -13.05
N ILE A 240 21.23 -14.46 -13.71
CA ILE A 240 21.13 -14.50 -15.18
C ILE A 240 21.84 -13.26 -15.75
N PRO A 241 22.81 -13.41 -16.66
CA PRO A 241 23.46 -12.29 -17.31
C PRO A 241 22.44 -11.39 -18.06
N GLY A 242 22.54 -10.08 -17.85
CA GLY A 242 21.62 -9.13 -18.46
C GLY A 242 20.31 -8.91 -17.69
N VAL A 243 20.06 -9.62 -16.59
CA VAL A 243 18.93 -9.35 -15.69
C VAL A 243 19.36 -8.44 -14.56
N THR A 244 18.63 -7.37 -14.35
CA THR A 244 18.78 -6.47 -13.20
C THR A 244 17.54 -6.57 -12.32
N VAL A 245 17.71 -6.96 -11.05
CA VAL A 245 16.62 -7.07 -10.07
C VAL A 245 16.67 -5.89 -9.11
N TYR A 246 15.51 -5.33 -8.79
CA TYR A 246 15.37 -4.14 -7.95
C TYR A 246 14.79 -4.48 -6.57
N GLY A 247 15.32 -3.85 -5.54
CA GLY A 247 14.90 -3.99 -4.14
C GLY A 247 15.98 -4.62 -3.26
N ASP A 248 15.72 -4.62 -1.95
CA ASP A 248 16.57 -5.25 -0.94
C ASP A 248 15.98 -6.61 -0.54
N PHE A 249 16.63 -7.69 -0.97
CA PHE A 249 16.20 -9.07 -0.69
C PHE A 249 16.73 -9.62 0.64
N THR A 250 17.46 -8.81 1.39
CA THR A 250 17.95 -9.16 2.73
C THR A 250 17.05 -8.61 3.86
N ALA A 251 16.15 -7.68 3.53
CA ALA A 251 15.21 -7.03 4.47
C ALA A 251 13.79 -7.62 4.37
N PRO A 252 12.93 -7.38 5.37
CA PRO A 252 11.51 -7.73 5.30
C PRO A 252 10.85 -7.13 4.06
N ARG A 253 9.97 -7.91 3.43
CA ARG A 253 9.36 -7.53 2.15
C ARG A 253 8.08 -8.27 1.84
N THR A 254 7.33 -7.78 0.87
CA THR A 254 6.22 -8.50 0.24
C THR A 254 6.72 -9.34 -0.93
N ALA A 255 5.92 -10.32 -1.35
CA ALA A 255 6.26 -11.29 -2.39
C ALA A 255 6.13 -10.70 -3.81
N VAL A 256 6.91 -9.66 -4.10
CA VAL A 256 7.05 -9.10 -5.44
C VAL A 256 8.52 -9.03 -5.85
N VAL A 257 8.79 -9.20 -7.14
CA VAL A 257 10.11 -9.03 -7.75
C VAL A 257 9.96 -8.14 -8.97
N ALA A 258 10.61 -6.99 -8.96
CA ALA A 258 10.73 -6.12 -10.11
C ALA A 258 12.10 -6.32 -10.75
N LEU A 259 12.13 -6.46 -12.07
CA LEU A 259 13.36 -6.65 -12.81
C LEU A 259 13.31 -5.98 -14.18
N ASN A 260 14.47 -5.81 -14.79
CA ASN A 260 14.64 -5.51 -16.22
C ASN A 260 15.59 -6.52 -16.86
N ILE A 261 15.39 -6.76 -18.17
CA ILE A 261 16.24 -7.59 -19.00
C ILE A 261 16.97 -6.64 -19.95
N ARG A 262 18.30 -6.53 -19.83
CA ARG A 262 19.13 -5.63 -20.65
C ARG A 262 18.53 -4.23 -20.72
N ASP A 263 18.48 -3.63 -21.87
CA ASP A 263 17.88 -2.31 -22.18
C ASP A 263 16.50 -2.43 -22.85
N TYR A 264 15.87 -3.62 -22.83
CA TYR A 264 14.58 -3.86 -23.44
C TYR A 264 13.48 -3.06 -22.72
N ASP A 265 12.52 -2.57 -23.49
CA ASP A 265 11.34 -1.91 -22.92
C ASP A 265 10.54 -2.89 -22.04
N SER A 266 10.12 -2.44 -20.86
CA SER A 266 9.41 -3.30 -19.92
C SER A 266 8.05 -3.77 -20.45
N GLY A 267 7.40 -3.03 -21.35
CA GLY A 267 6.16 -3.44 -22.02
C GLY A 267 6.43 -4.57 -22.99
N GLU A 268 7.47 -4.46 -23.82
CA GLU A 268 7.85 -5.52 -24.78
C GLU A 268 8.18 -6.84 -24.06
N VAL A 269 8.93 -6.77 -22.95
CA VAL A 269 9.23 -7.97 -22.15
C VAL A 269 7.96 -8.57 -21.53
N SER A 270 7.06 -7.73 -21.01
CA SER A 270 5.78 -8.21 -20.44
C SER A 270 4.89 -8.84 -21.50
N ASP A 271 4.84 -8.27 -22.70
CA ASP A 271 4.07 -8.81 -23.83
C ASP A 271 4.62 -10.16 -24.31
N ALA A 272 5.95 -10.31 -24.43
CA ALA A 272 6.59 -11.60 -24.75
C ALA A 272 6.30 -12.65 -23.67
N LEU A 273 6.41 -12.30 -22.39
CA LEU A 273 6.04 -13.20 -21.29
C LEU A 273 4.58 -13.68 -21.37
N ALA A 274 3.67 -12.78 -21.74
CA ALA A 274 2.26 -13.12 -21.86
C ALA A 274 1.95 -13.97 -23.09
N GLN A 275 2.52 -13.63 -24.26
CA GLN A 275 2.22 -14.28 -25.54
C GLN A 275 2.88 -15.65 -25.68
N ASP A 276 4.17 -15.75 -25.31
CA ASP A 276 4.96 -16.95 -25.56
C ASP A 276 4.94 -17.94 -24.40
N TYR A 277 4.71 -17.43 -23.15
CA TYR A 277 4.78 -18.27 -21.94
C TYR A 277 3.47 -18.27 -21.12
N GLY A 278 2.47 -17.46 -21.47
CA GLY A 278 1.23 -17.33 -20.71
C GLY A 278 1.41 -16.71 -19.32
N ILE A 279 2.47 -15.91 -19.12
CA ILE A 279 2.82 -15.31 -17.81
C ILE A 279 2.34 -13.86 -17.78
N ALA A 280 1.36 -13.56 -16.94
CA ALA A 280 0.88 -12.20 -16.74
C ALA A 280 1.78 -11.45 -15.74
N THR A 281 2.41 -10.38 -16.22
CA THR A 281 3.23 -9.47 -15.39
C THR A 281 2.70 -8.03 -15.52
N ARG A 282 3.22 -7.13 -14.71
CA ARG A 282 2.91 -5.71 -14.84
C ARG A 282 4.16 -4.93 -15.27
N PRO A 283 4.16 -4.29 -16.46
CA PRO A 283 5.24 -3.42 -16.90
C PRO A 283 5.05 -1.96 -16.47
N GLY A 284 6.06 -1.14 -16.72
CA GLY A 284 6.03 0.32 -16.69
C GLY A 284 6.31 0.93 -15.33
N ALA A 285 5.62 2.02 -15.02
CA ALA A 285 5.93 2.90 -13.88
C ALA A 285 5.18 2.55 -12.57
N HIS A 286 4.33 1.54 -12.53
CA HIS A 286 3.67 0.98 -11.33
C HIS A 286 2.93 2.00 -10.44
N CYS A 287 2.63 3.20 -10.94
CA CYS A 287 2.12 4.31 -10.12
C CYS A 287 3.06 4.70 -8.95
N ALA A 288 4.37 4.47 -9.09
CA ALA A 288 5.40 4.75 -8.10
C ALA A 288 6.51 5.65 -8.69
N PRO A 289 6.19 6.89 -9.13
CA PRO A 289 7.11 7.72 -9.93
C PRO A 289 8.37 8.09 -9.16
N ARG A 290 8.27 8.33 -7.84
CA ARG A 290 9.42 8.68 -7.01
C ARG A 290 10.37 7.50 -6.84
N MET A 291 9.81 6.29 -6.66
CA MET A 291 10.61 5.07 -6.57
C MET A 291 11.34 4.78 -7.89
N HIS A 292 10.69 4.94 -9.05
CA HIS A 292 11.36 4.79 -10.35
C HIS A 292 12.49 5.81 -10.53
N ARG A 293 12.33 7.04 -10.00
CA ARG A 293 13.39 8.05 -9.99
C ARG A 293 14.58 7.62 -9.12
N ALA A 294 14.33 7.10 -7.91
CA ALA A 294 15.37 6.60 -7.02
C ALA A 294 16.14 5.42 -7.63
N LEU A 295 15.43 4.51 -8.31
CA LEU A 295 16.02 3.37 -9.00
C LEU A 295 16.72 3.73 -10.34
N GLY A 296 16.43 4.90 -10.92
CA GLY A 296 16.92 5.30 -12.25
C GLY A 296 16.23 4.58 -13.41
N THR A 297 14.99 4.13 -13.20
CA THR A 297 14.21 3.35 -14.18
C THR A 297 13.04 4.12 -14.80
N GLU A 298 13.06 5.45 -14.76
CA GLU A 298 11.97 6.31 -15.25
C GLU A 298 11.66 6.09 -16.75
N ARG A 299 12.68 5.82 -17.56
CA ARG A 299 12.55 5.64 -19.02
C ARG A 299 12.15 4.22 -19.40
N GLN A 300 12.80 3.23 -18.80
CA GLN A 300 12.60 1.81 -19.13
C GLN A 300 11.38 1.22 -18.40
N GLY A 301 11.02 1.77 -17.24
CA GLY A 301 10.10 1.12 -16.34
C GLY A 301 10.73 -0.09 -15.67
N ALA A 302 9.90 -1.02 -15.26
CA ALA A 302 10.31 -2.33 -14.78
C ALA A 302 9.21 -3.36 -15.06
N VAL A 303 9.57 -4.63 -15.15
CA VAL A 303 8.64 -5.76 -15.19
C VAL A 303 8.49 -6.31 -13.78
N ARG A 304 7.28 -6.29 -13.24
CA ARG A 304 7.01 -6.77 -11.89
C ARG A 304 6.27 -8.11 -11.92
N PHE A 305 6.86 -9.09 -11.28
CA PHE A 305 6.24 -10.35 -10.90
C PHE A 305 5.66 -10.22 -9.50
N SER A 306 4.47 -10.75 -9.28
CA SER A 306 3.80 -10.75 -7.98
C SER A 306 3.33 -12.17 -7.69
N PHE A 307 3.72 -12.69 -6.54
CA PHE A 307 3.44 -14.06 -6.13
C PHE A 307 2.37 -14.06 -5.04
N GLY A 308 1.40 -14.94 -5.19
CA GLY A 308 0.29 -15.03 -4.26
C GLY A 308 0.08 -16.45 -3.76
N TRP A 309 -0.77 -16.61 -2.76
CA TRP A 309 -1.11 -17.86 -2.11
C TRP A 309 -1.45 -19.01 -3.07
N PHE A 310 -2.09 -18.72 -4.19
CA PHE A 310 -2.55 -19.73 -5.14
C PHE A 310 -1.50 -20.13 -6.19
N ASN A 311 -0.34 -19.47 -6.23
CA ASN A 311 0.73 -19.85 -7.14
C ASN A 311 1.40 -21.16 -6.69
N THR A 312 2.06 -21.83 -7.66
CA THR A 312 2.76 -23.09 -7.49
C THR A 312 4.25 -22.96 -7.83
N GLU A 313 5.08 -23.85 -7.32
CA GLU A 313 6.51 -23.90 -7.66
C GLU A 313 6.74 -24.15 -9.16
N ALA A 314 5.89 -24.96 -9.81
CA ALA A 314 5.99 -25.24 -11.24
C ALA A 314 5.77 -23.98 -12.11
N GLU A 315 4.87 -23.08 -11.68
CA GLU A 315 4.69 -21.78 -12.33
C GLU A 315 5.92 -20.90 -12.15
N ILE A 316 6.55 -20.94 -10.96
CA ILE A 316 7.78 -20.19 -10.69
C ILE A 316 8.94 -20.69 -11.56
N ASP A 317 9.11 -22.02 -11.68
CA ASP A 317 10.16 -22.62 -12.53
C ASP A 317 9.96 -22.26 -14.01
N THR A 318 8.70 -22.19 -14.45
CA THR A 318 8.37 -21.73 -15.80
C THR A 318 8.72 -20.24 -16.00
N ALA A 319 8.44 -19.40 -15.01
CA ALA A 319 8.79 -17.99 -15.07
C ALA A 319 10.31 -17.75 -15.07
N ILE A 320 11.07 -18.51 -14.27
CA ILE A 320 12.57 -18.46 -14.28
C ILE A 320 13.10 -18.80 -15.66
N ARG A 321 12.60 -19.91 -16.25
CA ARG A 321 13.01 -20.33 -17.61
C ARG A 321 12.68 -19.28 -18.66
N ALA A 322 11.48 -18.69 -18.61
CA ALA A 322 11.07 -17.64 -19.55
C ALA A 322 11.98 -16.39 -19.45
N VAL A 323 12.30 -15.94 -18.25
CA VAL A 323 13.23 -14.82 -18.05
C VAL A 323 14.62 -15.15 -18.60
N LYS A 324 15.11 -16.39 -18.43
CA LYS A 324 16.40 -16.83 -18.95
C LYS A 324 16.42 -16.80 -20.48
N GLU A 325 15.42 -17.40 -21.13
CA GLU A 325 15.30 -17.45 -22.59
C GLU A 325 15.19 -16.04 -23.22
N LEU A 326 14.47 -15.11 -22.55
CA LEU A 326 14.38 -13.72 -23.00
C LEU A 326 15.67 -12.92 -22.78
N ALA A 327 16.55 -13.36 -21.88
CA ALA A 327 17.83 -12.71 -21.61
C ALA A 327 18.97 -13.23 -22.50
N GLU A 328 18.83 -14.36 -23.17
CA GLU A 328 19.79 -14.91 -24.14
C GLU A 328 19.76 -14.16 -25.46
#